data_02d0a5059daa7288ec701dfff66133c4
#
_entry.id   02d0a5059daa7288ec701dfff66133c4
#
_cell.length_a   1.000
_cell.length_b   1.000
_cell.length_c   1.000
_cell.angle_alpha   90.00
_cell.angle_beta   90.00
_cell.angle_gamma   90.00
#
_symmetry.space_group_name_H-M   'P 1'
#
loop_
_entity.id
_entity.type
_entity.pdbx_description
1 polymer ?
#
loop_
_entity_poly.entity_id
_entity_poly.type
_entity_poly.pdbx_seq_one_letter_code
_entity_poly.pdbx_strand_id
1 'polypeptide(L)'
;MVLSGLYPDGGQCLFTNAVLNGIIYQLNIALPELNWFLVVERLAVTVAFFSFCYILLRHAPLGLSFACIGFVAYFIMPKCTLGSNFTVVAALCVVTGELCCCSGIMRRAPSSCVAGTALVTLGFMWRALILLLSAPFLVLAFAGLLVRFGRGQIQRMRALVVRALICAIAVGLCVGGALVFDKAVWAEPKWADWLEYNDARYALVDYPMSDYSEVGDELASIGVSESDYWLMRNWITADPDYITSDLLMKVSNIAREPVSDRSLSAAFLAEGRHLVKSPLLTISLACIAACALLLGRKRVLATVVLSLGGAFAACVLFRYTGRLPARVEYSTWLLALLPCLVSFLVVRPPAPVATRPVGAWRITTSALIGVVFALLCAAGLVLKWAPSFNVERIDQFEKSSAFVENNDLVRRFTEPGVVYVWDTTTFTQLEKQLKYRHLPPASFMESTALMGGWTQGSPLVHAHNAEIGVPNPIKSLLDRPDTYFVTRRKEAIEQLTRYLREHYGEDTKAEVVDEVPLNEEGADPLLVVRFHED
;
A
#
# COMPACT_ATOMS: atom_id res chain seq x y z
N MET A 1 -15.08 1.38 -1.87
CA MET A 1 -16.41 1.54 -1.23
C MET A 1 -16.51 2.89 -0.49
N VAL A 2 -15.73 3.17 0.56
CA VAL A 2 -15.83 4.42 1.36
C VAL A 2 -15.79 5.72 0.55
N LEU A 3 -15.09 5.75 -0.58
CA LEU A 3 -15.02 6.93 -1.46
C LEU A 3 -15.97 6.83 -2.67
N SER A 4 -16.85 5.83 -2.69
CA SER A 4 -17.73 5.60 -3.84
C SER A 4 -18.92 6.55 -3.94
N GLY A 5 -19.25 7.25 -2.88
CA GLY A 5 -20.48 8.03 -2.76
C GLY A 5 -21.70 7.20 -2.32
N LEU A 6 -21.52 5.89 -2.09
CA LEU A 6 -22.58 4.99 -1.65
C LEU A 6 -22.87 5.07 -0.13
N TYR A 7 -21.95 5.66 0.64
CA TYR A 7 -22.14 5.90 2.06
C TYR A 7 -22.60 7.34 2.28
N PRO A 8 -23.71 7.59 2.99
CA PRO A 8 -24.08 8.93 3.40
C PRO A 8 -22.97 9.51 4.28
N ASP A 9 -22.67 10.79 4.13
CA ASP A 9 -21.57 11.48 4.82
C ASP A 9 -20.17 10.86 4.58
N GLY A 10 -20.02 10.02 3.58
CA GLY A 10 -18.80 9.33 3.23
C GLY A 10 -17.77 10.23 2.57
N GLY A 11 -16.58 9.70 2.36
CA GLY A 11 -15.50 10.39 1.68
C GLY A 11 -14.18 10.38 2.44
N GLN A 12 -14.08 9.66 3.55
CA GLN A 12 -12.84 9.56 4.31
C GLN A 12 -12.27 8.14 4.27
N CYS A 13 -11.02 8.03 3.85
CA CYS A 13 -10.25 6.79 3.86
C CYS A 13 -9.02 6.98 4.75
N LEU A 14 -8.83 6.10 5.71
CA LEU A 14 -7.83 6.23 6.78
C LEU A 14 -6.39 6.47 6.32
N PHE A 15 -5.99 5.90 5.19
CA PHE A 15 -4.58 5.90 4.80
C PHE A 15 -4.23 6.95 3.75
N THR A 16 -5.23 7.63 3.22
CA THR A 16 -5.09 8.72 2.25
C THR A 16 -5.52 10.03 2.89
N ASN A 17 -4.89 11.12 2.46
CA ASN A 17 -5.15 12.45 3.01
C ASN A 17 -6.57 12.93 2.71
N ALA A 18 -7.20 13.60 3.65
CA ALA A 18 -8.59 14.08 3.55
C ALA A 18 -8.85 15.00 2.33
N VAL A 19 -7.84 15.78 1.89
CA VAL A 19 -7.96 16.59 0.66
C VAL A 19 -8.15 15.70 -0.56
N LEU A 20 -7.31 14.65 -0.70
CA LEU A 20 -7.41 13.70 -1.81
C LEU A 20 -8.71 12.91 -1.75
N ASN A 21 -9.10 12.47 -0.55
CA ASN A 21 -10.35 11.78 -0.31
C ASN A 21 -11.55 12.61 -0.75
N GLY A 22 -11.59 13.89 -0.35
CA GLY A 22 -12.66 14.81 -0.73
C GLY A 22 -12.75 15.00 -2.26
N ILE A 23 -11.61 15.16 -2.94
CA ILE A 23 -11.59 15.27 -4.41
C ILE A 23 -12.15 14.01 -5.07
N ILE A 24 -11.68 12.82 -4.67
CA ILE A 24 -12.13 11.54 -5.24
C ILE A 24 -13.62 11.31 -4.95
N TYR A 25 -14.08 11.63 -3.74
CA TYR A 25 -15.48 11.50 -3.34
C TYR A 25 -16.39 12.39 -4.19
N GLN A 26 -16.05 13.66 -4.37
CA GLN A 26 -16.81 14.58 -5.21
C GLN A 26 -16.85 14.14 -6.70
N LEU A 27 -15.76 13.59 -7.20
CA LEU A 27 -15.72 13.04 -8.55
C LEU A 27 -16.59 11.80 -8.69
N ASN A 28 -16.63 10.91 -7.69
CA ASN A 28 -17.53 9.74 -7.70
C ASN A 28 -19.01 10.14 -7.64
N ILE A 29 -19.36 11.21 -6.89
CA ILE A 29 -20.73 11.75 -6.88
C ILE A 29 -21.09 12.37 -8.23
N ALA A 30 -20.20 13.17 -8.80
CA ALA A 30 -20.46 13.89 -10.04
C ALA A 30 -20.52 12.98 -11.28
N LEU A 31 -19.73 11.91 -11.30
CA LEU A 31 -19.60 10.99 -12.43
C LEU A 31 -19.46 9.55 -11.90
N PRO A 32 -20.53 8.94 -11.41
CA PRO A 32 -20.53 7.63 -10.72
C PRO A 32 -20.17 6.45 -11.63
N GLU A 33 -20.22 6.62 -12.96
CA GLU A 33 -19.87 5.61 -13.94
C GLU A 33 -18.41 5.14 -13.88
N LEU A 34 -17.53 5.97 -13.27
CA LEU A 34 -16.09 5.71 -13.21
C LEU A 34 -15.63 5.50 -11.77
N ASN A 35 -14.76 4.52 -11.57
CA ASN A 35 -14.04 4.39 -10.30
C ASN A 35 -12.93 5.47 -10.23
N TRP A 36 -13.25 6.65 -9.74
CA TRP A 36 -12.33 7.78 -9.68
C TRP A 36 -11.12 7.56 -8.79
N PHE A 37 -11.21 6.69 -7.80
CA PHE A 37 -10.03 6.30 -7.02
C PHE A 37 -8.97 5.67 -7.93
N LEU A 38 -9.38 4.73 -8.79
CA LEU A 38 -8.47 4.10 -9.74
C LEU A 38 -8.01 5.08 -10.84
N VAL A 39 -8.90 5.92 -11.35
CA VAL A 39 -8.54 6.91 -12.39
C VAL A 39 -7.46 7.87 -11.87
N VAL A 40 -7.66 8.46 -10.70
CA VAL A 40 -6.69 9.39 -10.09
C VAL A 40 -5.38 8.68 -9.75
N GLU A 41 -5.45 7.45 -9.24
CA GLU A 41 -4.27 6.61 -8.99
C GLU A 41 -3.48 6.35 -10.28
N ARG A 42 -4.14 5.95 -11.37
CA ARG A 42 -3.50 5.70 -12.67
C ARG A 42 -2.88 6.95 -13.28
N LEU A 43 -3.55 8.09 -13.17
CA LEU A 43 -3.00 9.37 -13.60
C LEU A 43 -1.74 9.73 -12.82
N ALA A 44 -1.77 9.59 -11.48
CA ALA A 44 -0.62 9.84 -10.63
C ALA A 44 0.59 8.97 -11.03
N VAL A 45 0.35 7.65 -11.20
CA VAL A 45 1.37 6.69 -11.64
C VAL A 45 1.93 7.05 -13.01
N THR A 46 1.06 7.38 -13.96
CA THR A 46 1.45 7.72 -15.34
C THR A 46 2.32 8.97 -15.34
N VAL A 47 1.87 10.04 -14.71
CA VAL A 47 2.62 11.31 -14.64
C VAL A 47 3.97 11.11 -13.92
N ALA A 48 3.98 10.39 -12.81
CA ALA A 48 5.21 10.11 -12.06
C ALA A 48 6.18 9.27 -12.90
N PHE A 49 5.73 8.19 -13.52
CA PHE A 49 6.59 7.32 -14.31
C PHE A 49 7.18 8.02 -15.55
N PHE A 50 6.37 8.75 -16.31
CA PHE A 50 6.86 9.49 -17.46
C PHE A 50 7.81 10.62 -17.05
N SER A 51 7.55 11.32 -15.95
CA SER A 51 8.47 12.33 -15.40
C SER A 51 9.80 11.72 -14.97
N PHE A 52 9.76 10.54 -14.33
CA PHE A 52 10.95 9.77 -13.96
C PHE A 52 11.77 9.39 -15.19
N CYS A 53 11.15 8.80 -16.20
CA CYS A 53 11.81 8.44 -17.45
C CYS A 53 12.41 9.67 -18.16
N TYR A 54 11.65 10.75 -18.25
CA TYR A 54 12.11 11.99 -18.90
C TYR A 54 13.38 12.54 -18.25
N ILE A 55 13.39 12.64 -16.91
CA ILE A 55 14.56 13.17 -16.19
C ILE A 55 15.75 12.25 -16.38
N LEU A 56 15.59 10.94 -16.28
CA LEU A 56 16.69 10.00 -16.41
C LEU A 56 17.27 10.00 -17.81
N LEU A 57 16.45 9.85 -18.84
CA LEU A 57 16.93 9.78 -20.21
C LEU A 57 17.57 11.09 -20.66
N ARG A 58 17.12 12.23 -20.12
CA ARG A 58 17.67 13.54 -20.48
C ARG A 58 18.92 13.92 -19.68
N HIS A 59 19.06 13.42 -18.45
CA HIS A 59 19.99 14.01 -17.49
C HIS A 59 20.93 13.02 -16.79
N ALA A 60 20.67 11.73 -16.89
CA ALA A 60 21.53 10.69 -16.33
C ALA A 60 22.25 9.90 -17.44
N PRO A 61 23.31 9.16 -17.11
CA PRO A 61 23.95 8.25 -18.05
C PRO A 61 23.00 7.15 -18.52
N LEU A 62 22.98 6.84 -19.82
CA LEU A 62 22.01 5.92 -20.43
C LEU A 62 21.96 4.55 -19.74
N GLY A 63 23.12 3.96 -19.41
CA GLY A 63 23.15 2.66 -18.75
C GLY A 63 22.41 2.65 -17.41
N LEU A 64 22.68 3.64 -16.56
CA LEU A 64 21.99 3.79 -15.28
C LEU A 64 20.50 4.11 -15.48
N SER A 65 20.19 4.96 -16.48
CA SER A 65 18.81 5.30 -16.81
C SER A 65 18.01 4.05 -17.17
N PHE A 66 18.51 3.25 -18.10
CA PHE A 66 17.82 2.01 -18.51
C PHE A 66 17.73 0.99 -17.37
N ALA A 67 18.77 0.85 -16.54
CA ALA A 67 18.72 -0.04 -15.38
C ALA A 67 17.63 0.38 -14.36
N CYS A 68 17.54 1.67 -14.06
CA CYS A 68 16.53 2.18 -13.12
C CYS A 68 15.11 2.17 -13.71
N ILE A 69 14.96 2.52 -15.00
CA ILE A 69 13.66 2.45 -15.69
C ILE A 69 13.19 0.99 -15.75
N GLY A 70 14.08 0.05 -16.09
CA GLY A 70 13.78 -1.38 -16.08
C GLY A 70 13.34 -1.90 -14.70
N PHE A 71 14.02 -1.46 -13.64
CA PHE A 71 13.62 -1.79 -12.27
C PHE A 71 12.22 -1.26 -11.95
N VAL A 72 11.95 0.02 -12.23
CA VAL A 72 10.63 0.62 -11.95
C VAL A 72 9.55 -0.05 -12.80
N ALA A 73 9.78 -0.27 -14.09
CA ALA A 73 8.83 -0.91 -14.98
C ALA A 73 8.49 -2.34 -14.53
N TYR A 74 9.46 -3.11 -14.09
CA TYR A 74 9.25 -4.52 -13.74
C TYR A 74 8.70 -4.72 -12.31
N PHE A 75 9.25 -4.02 -11.32
CA PHE A 75 8.91 -4.26 -9.91
C PHE A 75 7.85 -3.31 -9.36
N ILE A 76 7.82 -2.07 -9.83
CA ILE A 76 6.98 -1.01 -9.26
C ILE A 76 5.67 -0.87 -10.05
N MET A 77 5.76 -0.73 -11.37
CA MET A 77 4.58 -0.49 -12.22
C MET A 77 3.49 -1.55 -12.07
N PRO A 78 3.78 -2.87 -12.06
CA PRO A 78 2.74 -3.87 -11.85
C PRO A 78 2.02 -3.75 -10.50
N LYS A 79 2.74 -3.36 -9.45
CA LYS A 79 2.14 -3.16 -8.13
C LYS A 79 1.27 -1.91 -8.05
N CYS A 80 1.62 -0.88 -8.82
CA CYS A 80 0.81 0.33 -8.96
C CYS A 80 -0.40 0.12 -9.89
N THR A 81 -0.27 -0.72 -10.93
CA THR A 81 -1.29 -0.84 -11.98
C THR A 81 -2.20 -2.05 -11.82
N LEU A 82 -1.68 -3.19 -11.39
CA LEU A 82 -2.45 -4.42 -11.23
C LEU A 82 -2.88 -4.69 -9.78
N GLY A 83 -2.14 -4.15 -8.81
CA GLY A 83 -2.39 -4.35 -7.39
C GLY A 83 -3.08 -3.19 -6.67
N SER A 84 -3.31 -2.04 -7.33
CA SER A 84 -3.84 -0.82 -6.71
C SER A 84 -3.23 -0.57 -5.31
N ASN A 85 -1.91 -0.38 -5.28
CA ASN A 85 -1.18 -0.23 -4.02
C ASN A 85 -0.74 1.22 -3.81
N PHE A 86 -1.60 2.01 -3.18
CA PHE A 86 -1.38 3.43 -2.91
C PHE A 86 -0.06 3.74 -2.19
N THR A 87 0.49 2.80 -1.38
CA THR A 87 1.81 2.98 -0.73
C THR A 87 2.94 3.03 -1.77
N VAL A 88 2.91 2.13 -2.76
CA VAL A 88 3.92 2.10 -3.84
C VAL A 88 3.72 3.28 -4.81
N VAL A 89 2.47 3.67 -5.06
CA VAL A 89 2.13 4.89 -5.83
C VAL A 89 2.70 6.12 -5.15
N ALA A 90 2.51 6.25 -3.83
CA ALA A 90 3.11 7.32 -3.03
C ALA A 90 4.63 7.36 -3.17
N ALA A 91 5.31 6.21 -3.07
CA ALA A 91 6.75 6.13 -3.20
C ALA A 91 7.24 6.54 -4.60
N LEU A 92 6.54 6.14 -5.66
CA LEU A 92 6.87 6.55 -7.03
C LEU A 92 6.68 8.07 -7.22
N CYS A 93 5.60 8.65 -6.69
CA CYS A 93 5.38 10.10 -6.74
C CYS A 93 6.45 10.86 -5.95
N VAL A 94 6.76 10.42 -4.72
CA VAL A 94 7.75 11.07 -3.86
C VAL A 94 9.14 11.02 -4.48
N VAL A 95 9.63 9.84 -4.87
CA VAL A 95 10.99 9.72 -5.44
C VAL A 95 11.13 10.51 -6.75
N THR A 96 10.10 10.49 -7.58
CA THR A 96 10.09 11.27 -8.83
C THR A 96 10.05 12.76 -8.55
N GLY A 97 9.20 13.18 -7.62
CA GLY A 97 9.08 14.59 -7.21
C GLY A 97 10.38 15.12 -6.62
N GLU A 98 11.03 14.38 -5.72
CA GLU A 98 12.33 14.72 -5.16
C GLU A 98 13.44 14.79 -6.22
N LEU A 99 13.41 13.85 -7.18
CA LEU A 99 14.33 13.85 -8.33
C LEU A 99 14.10 15.09 -9.24
N CYS A 100 12.83 15.46 -9.47
CA CYS A 100 12.47 16.70 -10.19
C CYS A 100 12.99 17.93 -9.45
N CYS A 101 12.77 18.02 -8.15
CA CYS A 101 13.26 19.12 -7.32
C CYS A 101 14.80 19.21 -7.36
N CYS A 102 15.51 18.11 -7.14
CA CYS A 102 16.97 18.07 -7.23
C CYS A 102 17.48 18.51 -8.62
N SER A 103 16.85 18.02 -9.68
CA SER A 103 17.17 18.42 -11.06
C SER A 103 16.91 19.91 -11.28
N GLY A 104 15.76 20.42 -10.85
CA GLY A 104 15.38 21.83 -10.96
C GLY A 104 16.33 22.77 -10.20
N ILE A 105 16.70 22.41 -8.97
CA ILE A 105 17.65 23.14 -8.13
C ILE A 105 19.01 23.24 -8.80
N MET A 106 19.52 22.12 -9.35
CA MET A 106 20.83 22.07 -10.01
C MET A 106 20.86 22.86 -11.32
N ARG A 107 19.76 22.81 -12.09
CA ARG A 107 19.65 23.38 -13.45
C ARG A 107 19.10 24.79 -13.50
N ARG A 108 18.62 25.32 -12.36
CA ARG A 108 17.90 26.58 -12.27
C ARG A 108 16.59 26.55 -13.10
N ALA A 109 15.87 25.43 -13.07
CA ALA A 109 14.62 25.23 -13.79
C ALA A 109 13.44 25.25 -12.78
N PRO A 110 12.80 26.40 -12.56
CA PRO A 110 11.71 26.53 -11.59
C PRO A 110 10.51 25.62 -11.92
N SER A 111 10.22 25.42 -13.20
CA SER A 111 9.15 24.50 -13.63
C SER A 111 9.36 23.06 -13.13
N SER A 112 10.61 22.57 -13.11
CA SER A 112 10.93 21.27 -12.55
C SER A 112 10.75 21.24 -11.03
N CYS A 113 11.03 22.34 -10.32
CA CYS A 113 10.78 22.43 -8.89
C CYS A 113 9.26 22.44 -8.61
N VAL A 114 8.47 23.18 -9.39
CA VAL A 114 7.00 23.18 -9.25
C VAL A 114 6.42 21.78 -9.49
N ALA A 115 6.79 21.14 -10.59
CA ALA A 115 6.35 19.77 -10.87
C ALA A 115 6.79 18.79 -9.79
N GLY A 116 8.02 18.95 -9.28
CA GLY A 116 8.53 18.15 -8.16
C GLY A 116 7.73 18.36 -6.89
N THR A 117 7.44 19.61 -6.52
CA THR A 117 6.62 19.94 -5.35
C THR A 117 5.22 19.32 -5.47
N ALA A 118 4.59 19.44 -6.64
CA ALA A 118 3.28 18.84 -6.87
C ALA A 118 3.29 17.31 -6.70
N LEU A 119 4.30 16.62 -7.26
CA LEU A 119 4.44 15.18 -7.14
C LEU A 119 4.74 14.73 -5.70
N VAL A 120 5.61 15.43 -4.96
CA VAL A 120 5.88 15.13 -3.55
C VAL A 120 4.61 15.30 -2.72
N THR A 121 3.87 16.40 -2.93
CA THR A 121 2.60 16.66 -2.23
C THR A 121 1.56 15.60 -2.55
N LEU A 122 1.43 15.22 -3.82
CA LEU A 122 0.54 14.14 -4.24
C LEU A 122 0.93 12.80 -3.59
N GLY A 123 2.23 12.46 -3.58
CA GLY A 123 2.72 11.26 -2.90
C GLY A 123 2.45 11.28 -1.39
N PHE A 124 2.62 12.44 -0.74
CA PHE A 124 2.23 12.63 0.66
C PHE A 124 0.72 12.39 0.86
N MET A 125 -0.13 12.92 -0.02
CA MET A 125 -1.58 12.72 0.08
C MET A 125 -1.99 11.26 -0.12
N TRP A 126 -1.28 10.49 -0.94
CA TRP A 126 -1.50 9.04 -1.05
C TRP A 126 -1.04 8.28 0.21
N ARG A 127 0.12 8.63 0.79
CA ARG A 127 0.63 7.98 2.00
C ARG A 127 1.69 8.84 2.69
N ALA A 128 1.31 9.52 3.76
CA ALA A 128 2.17 10.45 4.49
C ALA A 128 3.48 9.82 4.99
N LEU A 129 3.44 8.58 5.49
CA LEU A 129 4.62 7.88 6.02
C LEU A 129 5.72 7.64 4.97
N ILE A 130 5.40 7.64 3.69
CA ILE A 130 6.40 7.48 2.63
C ILE A 130 7.33 8.69 2.55
N LEU A 131 6.82 9.89 2.79
CA LEU A 131 7.67 11.10 2.84
C LEU A 131 8.67 11.01 4.01
N LEU A 132 8.24 10.48 5.15
CA LEU A 132 9.14 10.23 6.28
C LEU A 132 10.19 9.16 5.96
N LEU A 133 9.78 8.08 5.28
CA LEU A 133 10.68 7.01 4.83
C LEU A 133 11.70 7.52 3.79
N SER A 134 11.34 8.51 2.96
CA SER A 134 12.23 9.11 1.95
C SER A 134 13.30 10.03 2.56
N ALA A 135 13.01 10.64 3.72
CA ALA A 135 13.86 11.67 4.32
C ALA A 135 15.35 11.28 4.45
N PRO A 136 15.74 10.11 4.96
CA PRO A 136 17.16 9.74 5.05
C PRO A 136 17.83 9.62 3.67
N PHE A 137 17.11 9.15 2.66
CA PHE A 137 17.62 9.07 1.29
C PHE A 137 17.75 10.46 0.65
N LEU A 138 16.81 11.36 0.90
CA LEU A 138 16.90 12.75 0.45
C LEU A 138 18.09 13.47 1.08
N VAL A 139 18.32 13.30 2.39
CA VAL A 139 19.49 13.84 3.10
C VAL A 139 20.79 13.30 2.49
N LEU A 140 20.86 11.99 2.23
CA LEU A 140 22.02 11.37 1.61
C LEU A 140 22.26 11.89 0.18
N ALA A 141 21.19 12.07 -0.60
CA ALA A 141 21.27 12.65 -1.95
C ALA A 141 21.85 14.08 -1.90
N PHE A 142 21.38 14.88 -0.95
CA PHE A 142 21.81 16.26 -0.77
C PHE A 142 23.27 16.34 -0.29
N ALA A 143 23.65 15.51 0.69
CA ALA A 143 25.03 15.37 1.15
C ALA A 143 25.98 15.00 0.00
N GLY A 144 25.58 14.05 -0.85
CA GLY A 144 26.32 13.67 -2.06
C GLY A 144 26.52 14.85 -3.03
N LEU A 145 25.51 15.69 -3.21
CA LEU A 145 25.62 16.92 -4.01
C LEU A 145 26.60 17.94 -3.40
N LEU A 146 26.52 18.20 -2.10
CA LEU A 146 27.41 19.14 -1.42
C LEU A 146 28.87 18.70 -1.49
N VAL A 147 29.15 17.43 -1.27
CA VAL A 147 30.50 16.85 -1.38
C VAL A 147 31.07 16.98 -2.78
N ARG A 148 30.21 16.97 -3.81
CA ARG A 148 30.64 17.10 -5.22
C ARG A 148 31.22 18.48 -5.56
N PHE A 149 30.68 19.55 -4.95
CA PHE A 149 31.08 20.93 -5.29
C PHE A 149 32.44 21.35 -4.70
N GLY A 150 32.99 20.64 -3.74
CA GLY A 150 34.33 20.86 -3.17
C GLY A 150 34.56 22.24 -2.54
N ARG A 151 35.69 22.42 -1.86
CA ARG A 151 36.04 23.65 -1.12
C ARG A 151 36.21 24.91 -1.97
N GLY A 152 36.46 24.78 -3.28
CA GLY A 152 36.73 25.91 -4.18
C GLY A 152 35.49 26.57 -4.82
N GLN A 153 34.25 26.09 -4.54
CA GLN A 153 33.03 26.59 -5.19
C GLN A 153 31.97 27.08 -4.19
N ILE A 154 32.38 27.78 -3.15
CA ILE A 154 31.53 28.24 -2.05
C ILE A 154 30.31 29.04 -2.52
N GLN A 155 30.48 29.94 -3.50
CA GLN A 155 29.36 30.74 -4.03
C GLN A 155 28.32 29.86 -4.76
N ARG A 156 28.74 28.87 -5.53
CA ARG A 156 27.82 27.93 -6.18
C ARG A 156 27.11 27.07 -5.17
N MET A 157 27.79 26.65 -4.11
CA MET A 157 27.22 25.88 -3.02
C MET A 157 26.16 26.70 -2.27
N ARG A 158 26.45 27.97 -1.92
CA ARG A 158 25.46 28.86 -1.30
C ARG A 158 24.21 29.04 -2.17
N ALA A 159 24.37 29.29 -3.47
CA ALA A 159 23.23 29.44 -4.38
C ALA A 159 22.41 28.14 -4.53
N LEU A 160 23.04 26.96 -4.42
CA LEU A 160 22.36 25.66 -4.42
C LEU A 160 21.56 25.47 -3.13
N VAL A 161 22.17 25.77 -1.99
CA VAL A 161 21.51 25.66 -0.67
C VAL A 161 20.30 26.61 -0.60
N VAL A 162 20.43 27.87 -1.05
CA VAL A 162 19.30 28.82 -1.07
C VAL A 162 18.15 28.31 -1.92
N ARG A 163 18.42 27.79 -3.11
CA ARG A 163 17.36 27.23 -3.97
C ARG A 163 16.73 25.97 -3.37
N ALA A 164 17.54 25.14 -2.72
CA ALA A 164 17.04 23.97 -2.02
C ALA A 164 16.13 24.36 -0.86
N LEU A 165 16.52 25.40 -0.10
CA LEU A 165 15.71 25.92 0.99
C LEU A 165 14.37 26.48 0.48
N ILE A 166 14.39 27.26 -0.62
CA ILE A 166 13.14 27.77 -1.23
C ILE A 166 12.24 26.60 -1.67
N CYS A 167 12.82 25.59 -2.31
CA CYS A 167 12.08 24.41 -2.74
C CYS A 167 11.51 23.63 -1.52
N ALA A 168 12.32 23.46 -0.48
CA ALA A 168 11.89 22.80 0.76
C ALA A 168 10.77 23.57 1.47
N ILE A 169 10.82 24.90 1.48
CA ILE A 169 9.74 25.74 2.02
C ILE A 169 8.47 25.55 1.20
N ALA A 170 8.56 25.55 -0.14
CA ALA A 170 7.41 25.34 -0.99
C ALA A 170 6.76 23.96 -0.77
N VAL A 171 7.57 22.89 -0.71
CA VAL A 171 7.09 21.55 -0.35
C VAL A 171 6.48 21.55 1.06
N GLY A 172 7.16 22.15 2.03
CA GLY A 172 6.72 22.23 3.42
C GLY A 172 5.37 22.95 3.57
N LEU A 173 5.14 24.02 2.82
CA LEU A 173 3.86 24.74 2.83
C LEU A 173 2.73 23.90 2.22
N CYS A 174 2.97 23.23 1.09
CA CYS A 174 1.97 22.38 0.45
C CYS A 174 1.63 21.15 1.31
N VAL A 175 2.65 20.44 1.79
CA VAL A 175 2.50 19.26 2.65
C VAL A 175 1.91 19.66 4.00
N GLY A 176 2.39 20.77 4.60
CA GLY A 176 1.90 21.28 5.88
C GLY A 176 0.44 21.71 5.80
N GLY A 177 0.05 22.38 4.72
CA GLY A 177 -1.36 22.74 4.48
C GLY A 177 -2.26 21.50 4.36
N ALA A 178 -1.83 20.51 3.58
CA ALA A 178 -2.55 19.25 3.45
C ALA A 178 -2.62 18.49 4.79
N LEU A 179 -1.55 18.50 5.60
CA LEU A 179 -1.52 17.86 6.91
C LEU A 179 -2.45 18.56 7.92
N VAL A 180 -2.47 19.91 7.93
CA VAL A 180 -3.35 20.68 8.83
C VAL A 180 -4.80 20.41 8.50
N PHE A 181 -5.15 20.41 7.21
CA PHE A 181 -6.50 20.08 6.77
C PHE A 181 -6.89 18.65 7.16
N ASP A 182 -6.01 17.69 6.91
CA ASP A 182 -6.21 16.29 7.27
C ASP A 182 -6.49 16.13 8.77
N LYS A 183 -5.62 16.71 9.60
CA LYS A 183 -5.81 16.68 11.05
C LYS A 183 -7.10 17.34 11.51
N ALA A 184 -7.52 18.43 10.86
CA ALA A 184 -8.76 19.11 11.21
C ALA A 184 -9.99 18.22 10.94
N VAL A 185 -9.99 17.49 9.83
CA VAL A 185 -11.06 16.53 9.51
C VAL A 185 -11.07 15.36 10.49
N TRP A 186 -9.90 14.78 10.81
CA TRP A 186 -9.81 13.64 11.72
C TRP A 186 -10.02 14.01 13.21
N ALA A 187 -9.95 15.30 13.57
CA ALA A 187 -10.23 15.79 14.92
C ALA A 187 -11.74 15.93 15.21
N GLU A 188 -12.62 15.75 14.24
CA GLU A 188 -14.05 15.69 14.51
C GLU A 188 -14.38 14.54 15.47
N PRO A 189 -15.21 14.74 16.51
CA PRO A 189 -15.47 13.73 17.55
C PRO A 189 -15.87 12.36 17.00
N LYS A 190 -16.69 12.32 15.95
CA LYS A 190 -17.13 11.07 15.30
C LYS A 190 -15.99 10.21 14.75
N TRP A 191 -14.85 10.85 14.40
CA TRP A 191 -13.68 10.15 13.87
C TRP A 191 -12.66 9.81 14.96
N ALA A 192 -12.65 10.55 16.07
CA ALA A 192 -11.67 10.36 17.15
C ALA A 192 -11.80 8.97 17.79
N ASP A 193 -13.03 8.56 18.12
CA ASP A 193 -13.32 7.24 18.70
C ASP A 193 -12.92 6.11 17.74
N TRP A 194 -13.19 6.32 16.44
CA TRP A 194 -12.77 5.35 15.43
C TRP A 194 -11.24 5.28 15.27
N LEU A 195 -10.52 6.38 15.36
CA LEU A 195 -9.06 6.35 15.30
C LEU A 195 -8.48 5.56 16.47
N GLU A 196 -9.04 5.72 17.68
CA GLU A 196 -8.66 4.93 18.85
C GLU A 196 -8.92 3.43 18.64
N TYR A 197 -10.12 3.09 18.15
CA TYR A 197 -10.46 1.71 17.80
C TYR A 197 -9.51 1.14 16.73
N ASN A 198 -9.23 1.91 15.68
CA ASN A 198 -8.34 1.49 14.61
C ASN A 198 -6.89 1.28 15.10
N ASP A 199 -6.40 2.12 16.01
CA ASP A 199 -5.07 1.98 16.59
C ASP A 199 -4.98 0.73 17.47
N ALA A 200 -6.00 0.43 18.26
CA ALA A 200 -6.09 -0.78 19.07
C ALA A 200 -6.14 -2.04 18.18
N ARG A 201 -7.00 -2.03 17.17
CA ARG A 201 -7.10 -3.11 16.18
C ARG A 201 -5.78 -3.30 15.41
N TYR A 202 -5.14 -2.21 14.99
CA TYR A 202 -3.84 -2.24 14.32
C TYR A 202 -2.77 -2.90 15.19
N ALA A 203 -2.75 -2.58 16.48
CA ALA A 203 -1.81 -3.16 17.43
C ALA A 203 -1.97 -4.69 17.53
N LEU A 204 -3.20 -5.19 17.44
CA LEU A 204 -3.51 -6.62 17.54
C LEU A 204 -3.30 -7.38 16.21
N VAL A 205 -3.80 -6.85 15.10
CA VAL A 205 -3.92 -7.65 13.86
C VAL A 205 -2.69 -7.53 12.96
N ASP A 206 -1.95 -6.43 13.06
CA ASP A 206 -0.85 -6.13 12.14
C ASP A 206 0.53 -6.60 12.62
N TYR A 207 0.61 -7.15 13.82
CA TYR A 207 1.86 -7.65 14.42
C TYR A 207 1.76 -9.14 14.76
N PRO A 208 2.89 -9.84 14.89
CA PRO A 208 2.93 -11.20 15.39
C PRO A 208 2.37 -11.25 16.82
N MET A 209 1.51 -12.23 17.07
CA MET A 209 0.87 -12.50 18.33
C MET A 209 1.17 -13.93 18.75
N SER A 210 1.32 -14.17 20.04
CA SER A 210 1.43 -15.49 20.63
C SER A 210 0.20 -16.34 20.33
N ASP A 211 0.38 -17.65 20.31
CA ASP A 211 -0.74 -18.56 20.18
C ASP A 211 -1.58 -18.57 21.48
N TYR A 212 -2.88 -18.85 21.35
CA TYR A 212 -3.78 -18.87 22.52
C TYR A 212 -3.30 -19.82 23.62
N SER A 213 -2.69 -20.95 23.26
CA SER A 213 -2.11 -21.91 24.20
C SER A 213 -1.01 -21.34 25.12
N GLU A 214 -0.39 -20.23 24.71
CA GLU A 214 0.68 -19.56 25.48
C GLU A 214 0.15 -18.46 26.40
N VAL A 215 -0.95 -17.80 26.01
CA VAL A 215 -1.48 -16.60 26.69
C VAL A 215 -2.93 -16.76 27.17
N GLY A 216 -3.51 -17.95 27.00
CA GLY A 216 -4.92 -18.24 27.28
C GLY A 216 -5.33 -17.96 28.73
N ASP A 217 -4.50 -18.30 29.70
CA ASP A 217 -4.80 -18.05 31.14
C ASP A 217 -4.89 -16.53 31.43
N GLU A 218 -4.00 -15.73 30.81
CA GLU A 218 -4.01 -14.29 30.97
C GLU A 218 -5.21 -13.66 30.23
N LEU A 219 -5.53 -14.14 29.03
CA LEU A 219 -6.69 -13.71 28.26
C LEU A 219 -8.00 -14.08 28.98
N ALA A 220 -8.10 -15.28 29.52
CA ALA A 220 -9.25 -15.73 30.32
C ALA A 220 -9.45 -14.85 31.58
N SER A 221 -8.37 -14.36 32.19
CA SER A 221 -8.46 -13.46 33.35
C SER A 221 -9.15 -12.13 33.07
N ILE A 222 -9.18 -11.72 31.80
CA ILE A 222 -9.89 -10.51 31.32
C ILE A 222 -11.20 -10.84 30.57
N GLY A 223 -11.65 -12.12 30.64
CA GLY A 223 -12.91 -12.57 30.05
C GLY A 223 -12.84 -12.86 28.55
N VAL A 224 -11.65 -13.09 28.00
CA VAL A 224 -11.45 -13.38 26.56
C VAL A 224 -11.24 -14.88 26.37
N SER A 225 -12.15 -15.52 25.65
CA SER A 225 -12.11 -16.93 25.30
C SER A 225 -11.20 -17.21 24.10
N GLU A 226 -11.02 -18.49 23.78
CA GLU A 226 -10.30 -18.92 22.58
C GLU A 226 -11.02 -18.46 21.29
N SER A 227 -12.36 -18.52 21.27
CA SER A 227 -13.16 -18.08 20.12
C SER A 227 -13.07 -16.57 19.92
N ASP A 228 -13.13 -15.77 21.01
CA ASP A 228 -12.94 -14.32 20.96
C ASP A 228 -11.59 -13.96 20.34
N TYR A 229 -10.54 -14.57 20.85
CA TYR A 229 -9.17 -14.31 20.38
C TYR A 229 -8.99 -14.71 18.91
N TRP A 230 -9.55 -15.86 18.52
CA TRP A 230 -9.51 -16.32 17.14
C TRP A 230 -10.24 -15.35 16.20
N LEU A 231 -11.46 -14.91 16.57
CA LEU A 231 -12.22 -13.95 15.78
C LEU A 231 -11.45 -12.65 15.58
N MET A 232 -10.94 -12.07 16.66
CA MET A 232 -10.18 -10.82 16.61
C MET A 232 -8.95 -10.94 15.70
N ARG A 233 -8.18 -12.03 15.80
CA ARG A 233 -7.00 -12.30 14.94
C ARG A 233 -7.36 -12.51 13.48
N ASN A 234 -8.56 -13.01 13.21
CA ASN A 234 -9.04 -13.30 11.86
C ASN A 234 -9.87 -12.18 11.24
N TRP A 235 -9.75 -10.95 11.74
CA TRP A 235 -10.45 -9.78 11.22
C TRP A 235 -11.98 -9.85 11.36
N ILE A 236 -12.50 -10.62 12.29
CA ILE A 236 -13.91 -10.69 12.63
C ILE A 236 -14.10 -9.89 13.90
N THR A 237 -14.42 -8.60 13.75
CA THR A 237 -14.47 -7.63 14.85
C THR A 237 -15.74 -6.75 14.80
N ALA A 238 -16.79 -7.21 14.12
CA ALA A 238 -18.01 -6.44 13.91
C ALA A 238 -19.04 -6.60 15.05
N ASP A 239 -18.56 -6.73 16.27
CA ASP A 239 -19.39 -6.73 17.47
C ASP A 239 -19.06 -5.49 18.33
N PRO A 240 -19.76 -4.36 18.14
CA PRO A 240 -19.48 -3.15 18.91
C PRO A 240 -19.88 -3.25 20.37
N ASP A 241 -20.71 -4.22 20.75
CA ASP A 241 -21.17 -4.38 22.14
C ASP A 241 -20.09 -5.05 23.00
N TYR A 242 -19.23 -5.89 22.40
CA TYR A 242 -18.19 -6.63 23.11
C TYR A 242 -16.77 -6.24 22.64
N ILE A 243 -16.51 -6.15 21.35
CA ILE A 243 -15.17 -5.89 20.79
C ILE A 243 -14.89 -4.39 20.74
N THR A 244 -14.56 -3.83 21.90
CA THR A 244 -14.26 -2.39 22.07
C THR A 244 -12.77 -2.10 21.85
N SER A 245 -12.43 -0.82 21.70
CA SER A 245 -11.02 -0.34 21.62
C SER A 245 -10.21 -0.76 22.87
N ASP A 246 -10.81 -0.64 24.06
CA ASP A 246 -10.18 -1.03 25.33
C ASP A 246 -9.88 -2.54 25.38
N LEU A 247 -10.84 -3.38 24.97
CA LEU A 247 -10.62 -4.84 24.91
C LEU A 247 -9.52 -5.20 23.92
N LEU A 248 -9.57 -4.66 22.69
CA LEU A 248 -8.55 -4.89 21.66
C LEU A 248 -7.15 -4.49 22.14
N MET A 249 -7.04 -3.36 22.84
CA MET A 249 -5.77 -2.90 23.39
C MET A 249 -5.26 -3.81 24.52
N LYS A 250 -6.14 -4.28 25.43
CA LYS A 250 -5.79 -5.24 26.49
C LYS A 250 -5.29 -6.55 25.91
N VAL A 251 -6.03 -7.10 24.93
CA VAL A 251 -5.65 -8.34 24.23
C VAL A 251 -4.31 -8.17 23.50
N SER A 252 -4.12 -7.03 22.82
CA SER A 252 -2.85 -6.74 22.15
C SER A 252 -1.67 -6.67 23.12
N ASN A 253 -1.86 -6.07 24.31
CA ASN A 253 -0.79 -5.95 25.30
C ASN A 253 -0.41 -7.31 25.92
N ILE A 254 -1.36 -8.22 26.07
CA ILE A 254 -1.12 -9.59 26.58
C ILE A 254 -0.49 -10.45 25.49
N ALA A 255 -1.06 -10.45 24.30
CA ALA A 255 -0.74 -11.45 23.28
C ALA A 255 0.39 -11.03 22.34
N ARG A 256 0.79 -9.76 22.32
CA ARG A 256 1.83 -9.27 21.40
C ARG A 256 3.20 -9.82 21.78
N GLU A 257 3.84 -10.51 20.83
CA GLU A 257 5.22 -10.94 20.99
C GLU A 257 6.15 -9.75 21.28
N PRO A 258 6.90 -9.75 22.40
CA PRO A 258 7.83 -8.68 22.72
C PRO A 258 8.93 -8.54 21.66
N VAL A 259 9.28 -7.30 21.32
CA VAL A 259 10.40 -7.06 20.38
C VAL A 259 11.74 -7.53 20.96
N SER A 260 11.86 -7.54 22.30
CA SER A 260 13.05 -8.07 23.02
C SER A 260 13.39 -9.52 22.69
N ASP A 261 12.38 -10.32 22.37
CA ASP A 261 12.56 -11.75 22.11
C ASP A 261 12.99 -12.05 20.68
N ARG A 262 13.05 -11.01 19.85
CA ARG A 262 13.47 -11.08 18.47
C ARG A 262 14.95 -10.82 18.32
N SER A 263 15.60 -11.61 17.48
CA SER A 263 17.03 -11.47 17.20
C SER A 263 17.25 -10.58 15.96
N LEU A 264 18.01 -9.49 16.13
CA LEU A 264 18.45 -8.65 15.02
C LEU A 264 19.28 -9.44 14.00
N SER A 265 20.09 -10.40 14.46
CA SER A 265 20.86 -11.28 13.58
C SER A 265 19.95 -12.23 12.78
N ALA A 266 18.88 -12.73 13.39
CA ALA A 266 17.87 -13.53 12.68
C ALA A 266 17.15 -12.69 11.61
N ALA A 267 16.77 -11.45 11.92
CA ALA A 267 16.17 -10.53 10.94
C ALA A 267 17.12 -10.21 9.77
N PHE A 268 18.41 -9.99 10.07
CA PHE A 268 19.44 -9.78 9.06
C PHE A 268 19.61 -11.00 8.14
N LEU A 269 19.69 -12.20 8.70
CA LEU A 269 19.80 -13.45 7.94
C LEU A 269 18.52 -13.73 7.14
N ALA A 270 17.36 -13.41 7.69
CA ALA A 270 16.08 -13.57 7.00
C ALA A 270 15.98 -12.65 5.78
N GLU A 271 16.39 -11.37 5.92
CA GLU A 271 16.44 -10.43 4.81
C GLU A 271 17.46 -10.86 3.75
N GLY A 272 18.65 -11.28 4.15
CA GLY A 272 19.67 -11.83 3.25
C GLY A 272 19.15 -13.04 2.46
N ARG A 273 18.49 -13.98 3.14
CA ARG A 273 17.86 -15.15 2.49
C ARG A 273 16.72 -14.75 1.55
N HIS A 274 15.94 -13.75 1.92
CA HIS A 274 14.88 -13.22 1.06
C HIS A 274 15.44 -12.65 -0.24
N LEU A 275 16.50 -11.85 -0.20
CA LEU A 275 17.18 -11.34 -1.39
C LEU A 275 17.71 -12.48 -2.28
N VAL A 276 18.34 -13.50 -1.68
CA VAL A 276 18.82 -14.68 -2.43
C VAL A 276 17.67 -15.43 -3.10
N LYS A 277 16.52 -15.55 -2.42
CA LYS A 277 15.30 -16.18 -2.96
C LYS A 277 14.56 -15.30 -3.98
N SER A 278 14.94 -14.03 -4.10
CA SER A 278 14.39 -13.06 -5.05
C SER A 278 15.43 -12.67 -6.10
N PRO A 279 15.86 -13.62 -6.97
CA PRO A 279 17.03 -13.41 -7.84
C PRO A 279 16.88 -12.22 -8.77
N LEU A 280 15.67 -11.97 -9.29
CA LEU A 280 15.42 -10.81 -10.16
C LEU A 280 15.61 -9.47 -9.43
N LEU A 281 15.18 -9.37 -8.17
CA LEU A 281 15.41 -8.18 -7.36
C LEU A 281 16.91 -7.96 -7.14
N THR A 282 17.62 -9.01 -6.73
CA THR A 282 19.06 -8.97 -6.49
C THR A 282 19.84 -8.63 -7.75
N ILE A 283 19.52 -9.24 -8.89
CA ILE A 283 20.15 -8.92 -10.18
C ILE A 283 19.88 -7.46 -10.56
N SER A 284 18.66 -6.96 -10.33
CA SER A 284 18.32 -5.57 -10.61
C SER A 284 19.15 -4.58 -9.82
N LEU A 285 19.26 -4.80 -8.51
CA LEU A 285 20.09 -3.97 -7.63
C LEU A 285 21.58 -4.07 -7.99
N ALA A 286 22.04 -5.28 -8.33
CA ALA A 286 23.41 -5.50 -8.80
C ALA A 286 23.70 -4.79 -10.13
N CYS A 287 22.77 -4.79 -11.09
CA CYS A 287 22.90 -4.06 -12.35
C CYS A 287 22.97 -2.54 -12.12
N ILE A 288 22.12 -2.00 -11.25
CA ILE A 288 22.14 -0.58 -10.87
C ILE A 288 23.48 -0.23 -10.22
N ALA A 289 23.92 -1.04 -9.27
CA ALA A 289 25.21 -0.87 -8.60
C ALA A 289 26.38 -0.96 -9.60
N ALA A 290 26.39 -1.95 -10.49
CA ALA A 290 27.41 -2.12 -11.53
C ALA A 290 27.47 -0.91 -12.49
N CYS A 291 26.33 -0.44 -12.97
CA CYS A 291 26.27 0.77 -13.80
C CYS A 291 26.82 1.99 -13.05
N ALA A 292 26.47 2.15 -11.79
CA ALA A 292 26.95 3.23 -10.95
C ALA A 292 28.47 3.12 -10.68
N LEU A 293 28.98 1.91 -10.43
CA LEU A 293 30.42 1.64 -10.23
C LEU A 293 31.26 1.96 -11.48
N LEU A 294 30.80 1.53 -12.66
CA LEU A 294 31.49 1.78 -13.93
C LEU A 294 31.58 3.27 -14.25
N LEU A 295 30.55 4.03 -13.90
CA LEU A 295 30.44 5.45 -14.19
C LEU A 295 30.97 6.34 -13.07
N GLY A 296 31.04 5.80 -11.84
CA GLY A 296 31.28 6.57 -10.63
C GLY A 296 32.76 6.81 -10.32
N ARG A 297 33.00 7.91 -9.60
CA ARG A 297 34.22 8.16 -8.85
C ARG A 297 34.08 7.61 -7.43
N LYS A 298 35.16 7.44 -6.66
CA LYS A 298 35.14 6.89 -5.29
C LYS A 298 34.05 7.49 -4.36
N ARG A 299 33.76 8.79 -4.48
CA ARG A 299 32.72 9.48 -3.68
C ARG A 299 31.30 9.07 -4.04
N VAL A 300 31.06 8.83 -5.32
CA VAL A 300 29.75 8.36 -5.81
C VAL A 300 29.53 6.92 -5.37
N LEU A 301 30.58 6.10 -5.37
CA LEU A 301 30.53 4.75 -4.84
C LEU A 301 30.06 4.74 -3.39
N ALA A 302 30.62 5.60 -2.54
CA ALA A 302 30.20 5.71 -1.14
C ALA A 302 28.68 6.03 -1.03
N THR A 303 28.19 6.95 -1.85
CA THR A 303 26.75 7.29 -1.86
C THR A 303 25.89 6.09 -2.27
N VAL A 304 26.30 5.34 -3.29
CA VAL A 304 25.57 4.14 -3.75
C VAL A 304 25.54 3.07 -2.67
N VAL A 305 26.71 2.77 -2.07
CA VAL A 305 26.84 1.77 -1.00
C VAL A 305 25.99 2.17 0.22
N LEU A 306 26.07 3.44 0.65
CA LEU A 306 25.27 3.94 1.78
C LEU A 306 23.78 3.92 1.47
N SER A 307 23.38 4.18 0.23
CA SER A 307 21.97 4.17 -0.16
C SER A 307 21.38 2.76 -0.19
N LEU A 308 22.02 1.84 -0.89
CA LEU A 308 21.54 0.45 -0.95
C LEU A 308 21.70 -0.27 0.39
N GLY A 309 22.81 -0.03 1.10
CA GLY A 309 23.03 -0.53 2.46
C GLY A 309 22.02 0.03 3.45
N GLY A 310 21.65 1.32 3.33
CA GLY A 310 20.60 1.96 4.13
C GLY A 310 19.23 1.36 3.87
N ALA A 311 18.88 1.06 2.61
CA ALA A 311 17.65 0.36 2.29
C ALA A 311 17.61 -1.05 2.90
N PHE A 312 18.70 -1.80 2.77
CA PHE A 312 18.82 -3.11 3.39
C PHE A 312 18.68 -3.03 4.91
N ALA A 313 19.37 -2.09 5.55
CA ALA A 313 19.27 -1.88 7.00
C ALA A 313 17.84 -1.49 7.43
N ALA A 314 17.14 -0.66 6.65
CA ALA A 314 15.74 -0.33 6.92
C ALA A 314 14.83 -1.56 6.81
N CYS A 315 15.01 -2.41 5.78
CA CYS A 315 14.27 -3.67 5.65
C CYS A 315 14.55 -4.62 6.82
N VAL A 316 15.82 -4.75 7.24
CA VAL A 316 16.20 -5.52 8.45
C VAL A 316 15.51 -4.97 9.69
N LEU A 317 15.49 -3.65 9.88
CA LEU A 317 14.83 -3.02 11.02
C LEU A 317 13.32 -3.30 11.04
N PHE A 318 12.65 -3.17 9.89
CA PHE A 318 11.21 -3.51 9.78
C PHE A 318 10.94 -4.99 10.06
N ARG A 319 11.79 -5.92 9.61
CA ARG A 319 11.67 -7.34 9.98
C ARG A 319 11.89 -7.56 11.47
N TYR A 320 12.87 -6.89 12.05
CA TYR A 320 13.14 -6.95 13.48
C TYR A 320 11.95 -6.48 14.31
N THR A 321 11.27 -5.41 13.87
CA THR A 321 10.02 -4.95 14.52
C THR A 321 8.82 -5.85 14.22
N GLY A 322 8.99 -6.90 13.41
CA GLY A 322 7.97 -7.91 13.11
C GLY A 322 7.12 -7.61 11.88
N ARG A 323 7.36 -6.50 11.16
CA ARG A 323 6.49 -6.13 10.04
C ARG A 323 7.25 -5.52 8.86
N LEU A 324 7.47 -6.32 7.83
CA LEU A 324 7.94 -5.83 6.53
C LEU A 324 6.98 -6.31 5.41
N PRO A 325 5.86 -5.61 5.19
CA PRO A 325 5.00 -5.91 4.05
C PRO A 325 5.74 -5.61 2.74
N ALA A 326 5.49 -6.41 1.70
CA ALA A 326 6.13 -6.26 0.39
C ALA A 326 6.01 -4.84 -0.20
N ARG A 327 4.89 -4.14 0.04
CA ARG A 327 4.69 -2.75 -0.38
C ARG A 327 5.69 -1.78 0.24
N VAL A 328 6.11 -2.00 1.49
CA VAL A 328 7.10 -1.17 2.18
C VAL A 328 8.51 -1.51 1.69
N GLU A 329 8.80 -2.79 1.52
CA GLU A 329 10.08 -3.27 0.97
C GLU A 329 10.35 -2.66 -0.41
N TYR A 330 9.43 -2.80 -1.37
CA TYR A 330 9.60 -2.23 -2.72
C TYR A 330 9.68 -0.70 -2.71
N SER A 331 8.93 -0.04 -1.83
CA SER A 331 9.01 1.41 -1.66
C SER A 331 10.39 1.82 -1.14
N THR A 332 10.95 1.09 -0.17
CA THR A 332 12.27 1.36 0.40
C THR A 332 13.37 1.23 -0.68
N TRP A 333 13.35 0.15 -1.47
CA TRP A 333 14.30 -0.02 -2.57
C TRP A 333 14.15 1.05 -3.66
N LEU A 334 12.91 1.48 -3.96
CA LEU A 334 12.66 2.57 -4.92
C LEU A 334 13.22 3.90 -4.42
N LEU A 335 12.99 4.25 -3.15
CA LEU A 335 13.50 5.48 -2.55
C LEU A 335 15.04 5.50 -2.49
N ALA A 336 15.67 4.35 -2.30
CA ALA A 336 17.13 4.23 -2.33
C ALA A 336 17.74 4.55 -3.70
N LEU A 337 16.97 4.56 -4.77
CA LEU A 337 17.48 5.01 -6.08
C LEU A 337 17.77 6.52 -6.10
N LEU A 338 17.10 7.33 -5.27
CA LEU A 338 17.24 8.78 -5.29
C LEU A 338 18.68 9.25 -5.10
N PRO A 339 19.44 8.88 -4.04
CA PRO A 339 20.84 9.30 -3.88
C PRO A 339 21.72 8.83 -5.03
N CYS A 340 21.48 7.59 -5.50
CA CYS A 340 22.21 7.05 -6.64
C CYS A 340 22.01 7.94 -7.88
N LEU A 341 20.77 8.25 -8.23
CA LEU A 341 20.41 9.01 -9.40
C LEU A 341 20.88 10.48 -9.32
N VAL A 342 20.63 11.13 -8.17
CA VAL A 342 21.05 12.53 -7.96
C VAL A 342 22.56 12.69 -8.08
N SER A 343 23.35 11.71 -7.65
CA SER A 343 24.82 11.71 -7.78
C SER A 343 25.28 11.70 -9.25
N PHE A 344 24.45 11.18 -10.16
CA PHE A 344 24.73 11.10 -11.60
C PHE A 344 24.00 12.14 -12.43
N LEU A 345 23.11 12.94 -11.88
CA LEU A 345 22.50 14.04 -12.59
C LEU A 345 23.60 15.02 -13.02
N VAL A 346 24.00 14.93 -14.27
CA VAL A 346 25.07 15.76 -14.80
C VAL A 346 24.50 17.12 -15.16
N VAL A 347 24.94 18.14 -14.45
CA VAL A 347 24.91 19.49 -15.01
C VAL A 347 25.96 19.49 -16.13
N ARG A 348 25.54 19.32 -17.40
CA ARG A 348 26.44 19.53 -18.52
C ARG A 348 26.93 20.97 -18.41
N PRO A 349 28.26 21.21 -18.27
CA PRO A 349 28.77 22.57 -18.42
C PRO A 349 28.45 23.03 -19.84
N PRO A 350 28.13 24.31 -20.05
CA PRO A 350 28.08 24.86 -21.38
C PRO A 350 29.51 24.82 -21.98
N ALA A 351 29.68 24.06 -23.07
CA ALA A 351 30.86 23.93 -23.91
C ALA A 351 32.10 23.20 -23.40
N PRO A 352 32.98 22.76 -24.27
CA PRO A 352 33.89 21.68 -24.05
C PRO A 352 35.15 22.12 -23.34
N VAL A 353 35.21 21.89 -22.05
CA VAL A 353 36.52 21.68 -21.45
C VAL A 353 36.82 20.19 -21.66
N ALA A 354 37.92 19.91 -22.36
CA ALA A 354 38.45 18.58 -22.61
C ALA A 354 38.71 17.87 -21.28
N THR A 355 37.66 17.33 -20.69
CA THR A 355 37.77 16.38 -19.61
C THR A 355 38.23 15.08 -20.26
N ARG A 356 39.34 14.52 -19.81
CA ARG A 356 39.79 13.17 -20.19
C ARG A 356 38.58 12.26 -20.24
N PRO A 357 38.26 11.62 -21.36
CA PRO A 357 37.12 10.78 -21.49
C PRO A 357 37.19 9.70 -20.41
N VAL A 358 36.17 9.59 -19.58
CA VAL A 358 35.89 8.30 -18.91
C VAL A 358 35.91 7.31 -20.05
N GLY A 359 36.89 6.38 -20.08
CA GLY A 359 37.23 5.66 -21.28
C GLY A 359 35.97 5.18 -22.00
N ALA A 360 35.87 5.37 -23.28
CA ALA A 360 34.68 5.06 -24.10
C ALA A 360 34.12 3.66 -23.78
N TRP A 361 35.04 2.73 -23.42
CA TRP A 361 34.73 1.39 -22.94
C TRP A 361 33.80 1.37 -21.71
N ARG A 362 34.03 2.22 -20.69
CA ARG A 362 33.20 2.24 -19.46
C ARG A 362 31.78 2.74 -19.74
N ILE A 363 31.64 3.72 -20.60
CA ILE A 363 30.33 4.25 -21.00
C ILE A 363 29.58 3.21 -21.82
N THR A 364 30.25 2.57 -22.78
CA THR A 364 29.67 1.54 -23.64
C THR A 364 29.26 0.30 -22.82
N THR A 365 30.11 -0.15 -21.91
CA THR A 365 29.80 -1.32 -21.04
C THR A 365 28.64 -1.02 -20.11
N SER A 366 28.60 0.16 -19.49
CA SER A 366 27.48 0.56 -18.64
C SER A 366 26.17 0.67 -19.44
N ALA A 367 26.23 1.23 -20.66
CA ALA A 367 25.05 1.31 -21.53
C ALA A 367 24.57 -0.09 -21.93
N LEU A 368 25.49 -0.99 -22.28
CA LEU A 368 25.14 -2.35 -22.65
C LEU A 368 24.47 -3.11 -21.49
N ILE A 369 25.05 -3.03 -20.27
CA ILE A 369 24.45 -3.64 -19.07
C ILE A 369 23.04 -3.10 -18.84
N GLY A 370 22.84 -1.78 -18.89
CA GLY A 370 21.56 -1.16 -18.66
C GLY A 370 20.51 -1.54 -19.72
N VAL A 371 20.90 -1.56 -21.01
CA VAL A 371 20.00 -1.94 -22.11
C VAL A 371 19.65 -3.42 -22.03
N VAL A 372 20.63 -4.31 -21.83
CA VAL A 372 20.37 -5.76 -21.71
C VAL A 372 19.46 -6.01 -20.51
N PHE A 373 19.71 -5.37 -19.37
CA PHE A 373 18.82 -5.49 -18.22
C PHE A 373 17.39 -4.98 -18.51
N ALA A 374 17.24 -3.82 -19.16
CA ALA A 374 15.92 -3.28 -19.52
C ALA A 374 15.18 -4.23 -20.48
N LEU A 375 15.88 -4.83 -21.44
CA LEU A 375 15.30 -5.83 -22.34
C LEU A 375 14.89 -7.10 -21.60
N LEU A 376 15.68 -7.58 -20.64
CA LEU A 376 15.31 -8.71 -19.79
C LEU A 376 14.08 -8.39 -18.93
N CYS A 377 13.98 -7.18 -18.38
CA CYS A 377 12.79 -6.74 -17.66
C CYS A 377 11.56 -6.68 -18.58
N ALA A 378 11.72 -6.13 -19.79
CA ALA A 378 10.63 -6.08 -20.77
C ALA A 378 10.20 -7.49 -21.21
N ALA A 379 11.15 -8.38 -21.50
CA ALA A 379 10.85 -9.78 -21.83
C ALA A 379 10.16 -10.49 -20.66
N GLY A 380 10.64 -10.29 -19.43
CA GLY A 380 10.01 -10.83 -18.23
C GLY A 380 8.60 -10.34 -18.01
N LEU A 381 8.33 -9.05 -18.27
CA LEU A 381 6.97 -8.49 -18.25
C LEU A 381 6.09 -9.16 -19.31
N VAL A 382 6.57 -9.24 -20.54
CA VAL A 382 5.82 -9.88 -21.63
C VAL A 382 5.53 -11.34 -21.30
N LEU A 383 6.53 -12.13 -20.91
CA LEU A 383 6.36 -13.55 -20.58
C LEU A 383 5.42 -13.76 -19.38
N LYS A 384 5.48 -12.90 -18.37
CA LYS A 384 4.62 -13.00 -17.19
C LYS A 384 3.19 -12.55 -17.45
N TRP A 385 3.02 -11.52 -18.30
CA TRP A 385 1.74 -10.82 -18.47
C TRP A 385 1.09 -11.05 -19.83
N ALA A 386 1.84 -11.50 -20.87
CA ALA A 386 1.25 -11.84 -22.16
C ALA A 386 0.11 -12.87 -22.06
N PRO A 387 0.20 -13.89 -21.19
CA PRO A 387 -0.94 -14.78 -20.97
C PRO A 387 -2.18 -14.07 -20.39
N SER A 388 -1.98 -12.94 -19.68
CA SER A 388 -3.08 -12.14 -19.11
C SER A 388 -3.71 -11.18 -20.13
N PHE A 389 -3.04 -10.97 -21.28
CA PHE A 389 -3.55 -10.19 -22.41
C PHE A 389 -4.13 -11.09 -23.53
N ASN A 390 -4.19 -12.40 -23.30
CA ASN A 390 -4.89 -13.29 -24.24
C ASN A 390 -6.39 -12.96 -24.21
N VAL A 391 -6.99 -12.79 -25.38
CA VAL A 391 -8.39 -12.38 -25.53
C VAL A 391 -9.33 -13.33 -24.77
N GLU A 392 -9.03 -14.64 -24.75
CA GLU A 392 -9.78 -15.61 -23.95
C GLU A 392 -9.69 -15.35 -22.42
N ARG A 393 -8.53 -14.91 -21.92
CA ARG A 393 -8.38 -14.54 -20.50
C ARG A 393 -8.95 -13.16 -20.20
N ILE A 394 -8.93 -12.23 -21.14
CA ILE A 394 -9.64 -10.95 -21.02
C ILE A 394 -11.13 -11.23 -20.98
N ASP A 395 -11.66 -12.09 -21.83
CA ASP A 395 -13.06 -12.52 -21.82
C ASP A 395 -13.43 -13.29 -20.55
N GLN A 396 -12.56 -14.20 -20.07
CA GLN A 396 -12.75 -14.88 -18.79
C GLN A 396 -12.65 -13.90 -17.62
N PHE A 397 -11.73 -12.93 -17.70
CA PHE A 397 -11.58 -11.86 -16.71
C PHE A 397 -12.75 -10.88 -16.78
N GLU A 398 -13.28 -10.58 -17.96
CA GLU A 398 -14.51 -9.80 -18.14
C GLU A 398 -15.75 -10.55 -17.66
N LYS A 399 -15.80 -11.85 -17.87
CA LYS A 399 -16.87 -12.75 -17.36
C LYS A 399 -16.72 -13.04 -15.86
N SER A 400 -15.49 -13.04 -15.33
CA SER A 400 -15.18 -13.24 -13.90
C SER A 400 -15.04 -11.94 -13.12
N SER A 401 -14.92 -10.78 -13.77
CA SER A 401 -14.98 -9.47 -13.12
C SER A 401 -16.41 -9.02 -12.91
N ALA A 402 -16.97 -9.65 -12.09
CA ALA A 402 -18.30 -10.04 -11.77
C ALA A 402 -19.14 -9.02 -10.99
N PHE A 403 -18.87 -7.73 -11.02
CA PHE A 403 -19.81 -6.71 -10.57
C PHE A 403 -20.42 -5.92 -11.74
N VAL A 404 -20.67 -6.59 -12.83
CA VAL A 404 -21.63 -6.13 -13.82
C VAL A 404 -23.01 -6.46 -13.26
N GLU A 405 -24.01 -5.60 -13.43
CA GLU A 405 -25.42 -5.81 -12.99
C GLU A 405 -26.00 -7.18 -13.35
N ASN A 406 -25.37 -7.91 -14.23
CA ASN A 406 -25.74 -9.23 -14.73
C ASN A 406 -24.90 -10.39 -14.19
N ASN A 407 -24.05 -10.20 -13.17
CA ASN A 407 -23.30 -11.29 -12.60
C ASN A 407 -24.18 -12.12 -11.65
N ASP A 408 -24.16 -13.43 -11.85
CA ASP A 408 -24.93 -14.35 -11.02
C ASP A 408 -24.57 -14.25 -9.53
N LEU A 409 -23.30 -13.97 -9.21
CA LEU A 409 -22.85 -13.77 -7.82
C LEU A 409 -23.50 -12.52 -7.21
N VAL A 410 -23.48 -11.38 -7.92
CA VAL A 410 -24.09 -10.13 -7.43
C VAL A 410 -25.59 -10.31 -7.27
N ARG A 411 -26.27 -10.90 -8.28
CA ARG A 411 -27.70 -11.18 -8.19
C ARG A 411 -28.05 -12.07 -7.01
N ARG A 412 -27.20 -13.08 -6.74
CA ARG A 412 -27.41 -14.01 -5.62
C ARG A 412 -27.42 -13.32 -4.28
N PHE A 413 -26.62 -12.27 -4.11
CA PHE A 413 -26.44 -11.56 -2.85
C PHE A 413 -27.09 -10.16 -2.85
N THR A 414 -28.14 -9.95 -3.65
CA THR A 414 -28.91 -8.69 -3.73
C THR A 414 -30.41 -8.94 -3.54
N GLU A 415 -30.81 -9.96 -2.81
CA GLU A 415 -32.23 -10.22 -2.50
C GLU A 415 -32.79 -9.12 -1.59
N PRO A 416 -33.92 -8.47 -1.95
CA PRO A 416 -34.52 -7.43 -1.13
C PRO A 416 -34.92 -7.95 0.26
N GLY A 417 -34.50 -7.23 1.30
CA GLY A 417 -34.83 -7.56 2.69
C GLY A 417 -33.89 -8.59 3.33
N VAL A 418 -32.99 -9.20 2.55
CA VAL A 418 -31.98 -10.14 3.04
C VAL A 418 -30.66 -9.42 3.25
N VAL A 419 -29.96 -9.68 4.36
CA VAL A 419 -28.63 -9.15 4.64
C VAL A 419 -27.62 -10.28 4.70
N TYR A 420 -26.53 -10.11 3.96
CA TYR A 420 -25.40 -11.01 3.93
C TYR A 420 -24.22 -10.41 4.69
N VAL A 421 -23.85 -11.03 5.79
CA VAL A 421 -22.74 -10.62 6.65
C VAL A 421 -21.49 -11.40 6.22
N TRP A 422 -20.54 -10.72 5.61
CA TRP A 422 -19.40 -11.37 4.96
C TRP A 422 -18.19 -11.49 5.88
N ASP A 423 -17.62 -12.69 5.90
CA ASP A 423 -16.28 -12.88 6.42
C ASP A 423 -15.28 -11.98 5.66
N THR A 424 -14.56 -11.16 6.39
CA THR A 424 -13.63 -10.17 5.83
C THR A 424 -12.58 -10.79 4.92
N THR A 425 -12.05 -11.98 5.29
CA THR A 425 -11.05 -12.68 4.49
C THR A 425 -11.62 -13.16 3.17
N THR A 426 -12.80 -13.76 3.22
CA THR A 426 -13.54 -14.22 2.04
C THR A 426 -13.89 -13.06 1.13
N PHE A 427 -14.47 -11.99 1.67
CA PHE A 427 -14.80 -10.78 0.91
C PHE A 427 -13.58 -10.14 0.24
N THR A 428 -12.46 -10.04 0.94
CA THR A 428 -11.21 -9.49 0.39
C THR A 428 -10.66 -10.32 -0.77
N GLN A 429 -10.84 -11.64 -0.74
CA GLN A 429 -10.43 -12.50 -1.85
C GLN A 429 -11.30 -12.26 -3.09
N LEU A 430 -12.61 -12.10 -2.90
CA LEU A 430 -13.52 -11.72 -3.97
C LEU A 430 -13.24 -10.31 -4.48
N GLU A 431 -13.03 -9.34 -3.58
CA GLU A 431 -12.69 -7.96 -3.94
C GLU A 431 -11.44 -7.87 -4.81
N LYS A 432 -10.45 -8.77 -4.66
CA LYS A 432 -9.30 -8.82 -5.56
C LYS A 432 -9.67 -9.11 -7.01
N GLN A 433 -10.73 -9.88 -7.24
CA GLN A 433 -11.29 -10.13 -8.56
C GLN A 433 -12.12 -8.93 -9.07
N LEU A 434 -12.66 -8.13 -8.17
CA LEU A 434 -13.56 -7.01 -8.43
C LEU A 434 -12.86 -5.68 -8.71
N LYS A 435 -11.58 -5.56 -8.37
CA LYS A 435 -10.83 -4.29 -8.27
C LYS A 435 -10.75 -3.44 -9.53
N TYR A 436 -11.13 -3.94 -10.69
CA TYR A 436 -10.60 -3.32 -11.91
C TYR A 436 -11.56 -2.53 -12.78
N ARG A 437 -12.88 -2.63 -12.61
CA ARG A 437 -13.78 -1.94 -13.56
C ARG A 437 -14.94 -1.16 -12.98
N HIS A 438 -15.66 -1.67 -12.01
CA HIS A 438 -16.90 -1.04 -11.53
C HIS A 438 -16.95 -0.97 -10.00
N LEU A 439 -17.63 0.02 -9.49
CA LEU A 439 -18.06 0.02 -8.09
C LEU A 439 -19.14 -1.04 -7.92
N PRO A 440 -19.27 -1.67 -6.74
CA PRO A 440 -20.39 -2.54 -6.45
C PRO A 440 -21.70 -1.79 -6.68
N PRO A 441 -22.74 -2.44 -7.24
CA PRO A 441 -24.06 -1.82 -7.35
C PRO A 441 -24.58 -1.40 -5.98
N ALA A 442 -25.38 -0.33 -5.92
CA ALA A 442 -25.98 0.13 -4.66
C ALA A 442 -26.80 -0.99 -3.99
N SER A 443 -27.57 -1.74 -4.76
CA SER A 443 -28.35 -2.90 -4.29
C SER A 443 -27.52 -3.97 -3.59
N PHE A 444 -26.28 -4.23 -4.06
CA PHE A 444 -25.38 -5.16 -3.38
C PHE A 444 -24.92 -4.60 -2.03
N MET A 445 -24.68 -3.29 -1.97
CA MET A 445 -24.29 -2.64 -0.72
C MET A 445 -25.44 -2.61 0.30
N GLU A 446 -26.67 -2.40 -0.15
CA GLU A 446 -27.89 -2.45 0.69
C GLU A 446 -28.14 -3.83 1.31
N SER A 447 -27.54 -4.89 0.76
CA SER A 447 -27.64 -6.27 1.25
C SER A 447 -26.34 -6.78 1.90
N THR A 448 -25.34 -5.92 2.11
CA THR A 448 -24.00 -6.37 2.53
C THR A 448 -23.52 -5.67 3.80
N ALA A 449 -23.18 -6.46 4.81
CA ALA A 449 -22.36 -6.03 5.95
C ALA A 449 -21.05 -6.80 5.99
N LEU A 450 -20.00 -6.22 6.60
CA LEU A 450 -18.70 -6.86 6.74
C LEU A 450 -18.41 -7.19 8.22
N MET A 451 -17.86 -8.36 8.47
CA MET A 451 -17.42 -8.79 9.81
C MET A 451 -16.20 -8.04 10.35
N GLY A 452 -15.57 -7.18 9.54
CA GLY A 452 -14.36 -6.48 9.92
C GLY A 452 -13.74 -5.71 8.77
N GLY A 453 -12.43 -5.53 8.83
CA GLY A 453 -11.67 -4.80 7.82
C GLY A 453 -11.18 -3.44 8.29
N TRP A 454 -10.56 -2.69 7.37
CA TRP A 454 -9.92 -1.40 7.69
C TRP A 454 -10.89 -0.29 8.08
N THR A 455 -12.15 -0.41 7.69
CA THR A 455 -13.20 0.59 7.96
C THR A 455 -14.11 0.20 9.12
N GLN A 456 -13.91 -0.99 9.70
CA GLN A 456 -14.71 -1.46 10.82
C GLN A 456 -14.62 -0.50 12.00
N GLY A 457 -15.75 -0.27 12.67
CA GLY A 457 -15.88 0.70 13.76
C GLY A 457 -15.94 2.16 13.30
N SER A 458 -15.82 2.46 12.00
CA SER A 458 -15.96 3.83 11.50
C SER A 458 -17.42 4.31 11.54
N PRO A 459 -17.63 5.62 11.69
CA PRO A 459 -18.98 6.21 11.63
C PRO A 459 -19.75 5.82 10.37
N LEU A 460 -19.05 5.65 9.25
CA LEU A 460 -19.66 5.28 7.98
C LEU A 460 -20.20 3.85 8.01
N VAL A 461 -19.44 2.91 8.56
CA VAL A 461 -19.86 1.50 8.68
C VAL A 461 -20.99 1.38 9.70
N HIS A 462 -20.92 2.12 10.80
CA HIS A 462 -22.04 2.14 11.77
C HIS A 462 -23.31 2.67 11.15
N ALA A 463 -23.24 3.79 10.44
CA ALA A 463 -24.42 4.37 9.76
C ALA A 463 -25.00 3.41 8.71
N HIS A 464 -24.15 2.81 7.89
CA HIS A 464 -24.55 1.82 6.89
C HIS A 464 -25.20 0.58 7.52
N ASN A 465 -24.57 -0.01 8.52
CA ASN A 465 -25.10 -1.19 9.19
C ASN A 465 -26.44 -0.90 9.88
N ALA A 466 -26.62 0.30 10.44
CA ALA A 466 -27.87 0.74 11.00
C ALA A 466 -28.97 0.92 9.92
N GLU A 467 -28.61 1.50 8.77
CA GLU A 467 -29.52 1.70 7.63
C GLU A 467 -30.05 0.37 7.07
N ILE A 468 -29.19 -0.63 6.92
CA ILE A 468 -29.58 -1.97 6.46
C ILE A 468 -30.15 -2.86 7.59
N GLY A 469 -30.31 -2.31 8.80
CA GLY A 469 -30.94 -2.97 9.94
C GLY A 469 -30.09 -3.99 10.68
N VAL A 470 -28.77 -3.93 10.56
CA VAL A 470 -27.82 -4.80 11.27
C VAL A 470 -26.76 -3.97 12.03
N PRO A 471 -27.16 -3.15 13.03
CA PRO A 471 -26.24 -2.27 13.76
C PRO A 471 -25.09 -3.03 14.44
N ASN A 472 -25.36 -4.24 14.89
CA ASN A 472 -24.36 -5.22 15.32
C ASN A 472 -24.43 -6.43 14.39
N PRO A 473 -23.56 -6.53 13.37
CA PRO A 473 -23.63 -7.60 12.37
C PRO A 473 -23.53 -9.01 12.96
N ILE A 474 -22.73 -9.22 14.00
CA ILE A 474 -22.58 -10.53 14.63
C ILE A 474 -23.85 -10.94 15.38
N LYS A 475 -24.36 -10.07 16.23
CA LYS A 475 -25.61 -10.32 16.97
C LYS A 475 -26.81 -10.47 16.03
N SER A 476 -26.87 -9.70 14.96
CA SER A 476 -27.97 -9.76 13.99
C SER A 476 -28.09 -11.11 13.28
N LEU A 477 -27.04 -11.94 13.29
CA LEU A 477 -27.12 -13.31 12.75
C LEU A 477 -28.09 -14.20 13.54
N LEU A 478 -28.33 -13.89 14.83
CA LEU A 478 -29.33 -14.58 15.67
C LEU A 478 -30.66 -13.83 15.70
N ASP A 479 -30.60 -12.51 15.86
CA ASP A 479 -31.80 -11.68 16.08
C ASP A 479 -32.71 -11.56 14.82
N ARG A 480 -32.14 -11.83 13.62
CA ARG A 480 -32.83 -11.63 12.34
C ARG A 480 -32.80 -12.90 11.48
N PRO A 481 -34.00 -13.47 11.16
CA PRO A 481 -34.10 -14.69 10.36
C PRO A 481 -33.67 -14.52 8.89
N ASP A 482 -33.61 -13.27 8.39
CA ASP A 482 -33.23 -12.89 7.04
C ASP A 482 -31.73 -12.43 6.95
N THR A 483 -30.92 -12.78 7.95
CA THR A 483 -29.50 -12.45 7.99
C THR A 483 -28.64 -13.72 7.90
N TYR A 484 -27.71 -13.73 6.97
CA TYR A 484 -26.85 -14.89 6.70
C TYR A 484 -25.37 -14.53 6.76
N PHE A 485 -24.56 -15.45 7.29
CA PHE A 485 -23.13 -15.36 7.25
C PHE A 485 -22.57 -15.97 5.98
N VAL A 486 -21.65 -15.29 5.29
CA VAL A 486 -21.05 -15.77 4.05
C VAL A 486 -19.54 -15.94 4.23
N THR A 487 -19.06 -17.16 4.06
CA THR A 487 -17.65 -17.50 4.22
C THR A 487 -17.24 -18.67 3.31
N ARG A 488 -15.93 -18.81 3.06
CA ARG A 488 -15.30 -20.02 2.49
C ARG A 488 -14.63 -20.88 3.56
N ARG A 489 -14.56 -20.39 4.79
CA ARG A 489 -13.80 -20.99 5.88
C ARG A 489 -14.71 -21.73 6.86
N LYS A 490 -14.67 -23.06 6.85
CA LYS A 490 -15.42 -23.89 7.81
C LYS A 490 -15.05 -23.57 9.26
N GLU A 491 -13.76 -23.33 9.52
CA GLU A 491 -13.27 -22.93 10.83
C GLU A 491 -13.93 -21.63 11.32
N ALA A 492 -14.18 -20.66 10.42
CA ALA A 492 -14.88 -19.42 10.79
C ALA A 492 -16.33 -19.69 11.25
N ILE A 493 -17.00 -20.69 10.67
CA ILE A 493 -18.34 -21.10 11.10
C ILE A 493 -18.28 -21.69 12.51
N GLU A 494 -17.32 -22.59 12.79
CA GLU A 494 -17.15 -23.24 14.09
C GLU A 494 -16.84 -22.23 15.19
N GLN A 495 -15.88 -21.32 14.94
CA GLN A 495 -15.47 -20.33 15.93
C GLN A 495 -16.56 -19.28 16.16
N LEU A 496 -17.24 -18.83 15.11
CA LEU A 496 -18.36 -17.90 15.24
C LEU A 496 -19.55 -18.53 15.98
N THR A 497 -19.84 -19.82 15.73
CA THR A 497 -20.87 -20.56 16.49
C THR A 497 -20.54 -20.60 17.97
N ARG A 498 -19.26 -20.87 18.31
CA ARG A 498 -18.80 -20.90 19.71
C ARG A 498 -18.92 -19.52 20.35
N TYR A 499 -18.48 -18.47 19.65
CA TYR A 499 -18.61 -17.09 20.10
C TYR A 499 -20.07 -16.69 20.37
N LEU A 500 -20.97 -17.02 19.44
CA LEU A 500 -22.41 -16.70 19.61
C LEU A 500 -23.00 -17.44 20.82
N ARG A 501 -22.60 -18.68 21.10
CA ARG A 501 -22.99 -19.41 22.30
C ARG A 501 -22.48 -18.78 23.59
N GLU A 502 -21.27 -18.28 23.57
CA GLU A 502 -20.63 -17.68 24.75
C GLU A 502 -21.24 -16.32 25.11
N HIS A 503 -21.70 -15.55 24.13
CA HIS A 503 -22.10 -14.16 24.33
C HIS A 503 -23.60 -13.89 24.16
N TYR A 504 -24.33 -14.70 23.37
CA TYR A 504 -25.69 -14.37 22.96
C TYR A 504 -26.72 -15.47 23.17
N GLY A 505 -26.41 -16.73 22.92
CA GLY A 505 -27.35 -17.82 23.07
C GLY A 505 -26.68 -19.18 23.19
N GLU A 506 -26.79 -19.85 24.35
CA GLU A 506 -26.09 -21.11 24.66
C GLU A 506 -26.39 -22.24 23.65
N ASP A 507 -27.62 -22.27 23.10
CA ASP A 507 -28.09 -23.32 22.19
C ASP A 507 -27.90 -22.98 20.70
N THR A 508 -27.10 -21.95 20.37
CA THR A 508 -26.87 -21.51 18.98
C THR A 508 -26.34 -22.64 18.11
N LYS A 509 -26.96 -22.84 16.96
CA LYS A 509 -26.56 -23.77 15.90
C LYS A 509 -26.31 -23.04 14.60
N ALA A 510 -25.39 -23.58 13.79
CA ALA A 510 -25.10 -23.13 12.45
C ALA A 510 -25.57 -24.16 11.42
N GLU A 511 -26.30 -23.73 10.41
CA GLU A 511 -26.77 -24.53 9.29
C GLU A 511 -26.25 -23.91 7.98
N VAL A 512 -25.59 -24.72 7.15
CA VAL A 512 -25.23 -24.30 5.79
C VAL A 512 -26.48 -24.45 4.92
N VAL A 513 -27.09 -23.33 4.57
CA VAL A 513 -28.34 -23.30 3.80
C VAL A 513 -28.12 -23.27 2.30
N ASP A 514 -26.91 -22.86 1.85
CA ASP A 514 -26.56 -22.84 0.44
C ASP A 514 -25.04 -22.91 0.24
N GLU A 515 -24.62 -23.46 -0.91
CA GLU A 515 -23.24 -23.51 -1.38
C GLU A 515 -23.16 -22.89 -2.77
N VAL A 516 -22.50 -21.74 -2.87
CA VAL A 516 -22.36 -21.00 -4.14
C VAL A 516 -21.00 -21.29 -4.76
N PRO A 517 -20.94 -22.02 -5.88
CA PRO A 517 -19.68 -22.33 -6.55
C PRO A 517 -19.05 -21.06 -7.11
N LEU A 518 -17.72 -20.97 -7.02
CA LEU A 518 -16.94 -19.93 -7.69
C LEU A 518 -16.44 -20.45 -9.04
N ASN A 519 -16.36 -19.57 -10.03
CA ASN A 519 -15.90 -19.91 -11.38
C ASN A 519 -14.38 -20.18 -11.48
N GLU A 520 -13.70 -20.39 -10.35
CA GLU A 520 -12.28 -20.77 -10.30
C GLU A 520 -12.15 -22.27 -10.12
N GLU A 521 -11.44 -22.93 -11.03
CA GLU A 521 -11.19 -24.36 -10.96
C GLU A 521 -10.44 -24.73 -9.65
N GLY A 522 -11.06 -25.56 -8.81
CA GLY A 522 -10.51 -25.98 -7.52
C GLY A 522 -10.73 -24.98 -6.37
N ALA A 523 -11.51 -23.93 -6.55
CA ALA A 523 -11.86 -23.01 -5.48
C ALA A 523 -12.97 -23.60 -4.58
N ASP A 524 -12.81 -23.48 -3.25
CA ASP A 524 -13.87 -23.81 -2.32
C ASP A 524 -15.09 -22.91 -2.57
N PRO A 525 -16.32 -23.45 -2.48
CA PRO A 525 -17.54 -22.68 -2.65
C PRO A 525 -17.70 -21.63 -1.54
N LEU A 526 -18.54 -20.63 -1.79
CA LEU A 526 -19.06 -19.77 -0.72
C LEU A 526 -20.13 -20.55 0.05
N LEU A 527 -19.98 -20.62 1.34
CA LEU A 527 -20.96 -21.20 2.25
C LEU A 527 -21.85 -20.07 2.77
N VAL A 528 -23.15 -20.21 2.57
CA VAL A 528 -24.18 -19.33 3.15
C VAL A 528 -24.71 -20.01 4.39
N VAL A 529 -24.52 -19.40 5.54
CA VAL A 529 -24.79 -20.01 6.85
C VAL A 529 -25.86 -19.23 7.58
N ARG A 530 -26.83 -19.93 8.10
CA ARG A 530 -27.85 -19.42 9.02
C ARG A 530 -27.51 -19.85 10.43
N PHE A 531 -27.67 -18.92 11.38
CA PHE A 531 -27.60 -19.22 12.80
C PHE A 531 -29.02 -19.17 13.38
N HIS A 532 -29.29 -20.06 14.32
CA HIS A 532 -30.58 -20.13 15.02
C HIS A 532 -30.39 -20.75 16.41
N GLU A 533 -31.30 -20.46 17.30
CA GLU A 533 -31.47 -21.17 18.57
C GLU A 533 -32.50 -22.30 18.37
N ASP A 534 -32.35 -23.41 19.11
CA ASP A 534 -33.31 -24.53 19.08
C ASP A 534 -34.67 -24.16 19.73
#